data_f2e0dbacb7aacbfd1c8b3f9bdf7a99a2
#
_entry.id   f2e0dbacb7aacbfd1c8b3f9bdf7a99a2
#
_cell.length_a   1.000
_cell.length_b   1.000
_cell.length_c   1.000
_cell.angle_alpha   90.00
_cell.angle_beta   90.00
_cell.angle_gamma   90.00
#
_symmetry.space_group_name_H-M   'P 1'
#
loop_
_entity.id
_entity.type
_entity.pdbx_description
1 polymer ?
#
loop_
_entity_poly.entity_id
_entity_poly.type
_entity_poly.pdbx_seq_one_letter_code
_entity_poly.pdbx_strand_id
1 'polypeptide(L)'
;SVHPFDSSVRARLFARASNWPAQMLGDQATTSPTHAGGSSPRQPLAARLGNWVNRWLTTLTIVGCATGIGLGILCQATGASDEVLSVLSYPGELFVRALKAVVVPMIFSSMVSNAASLGETGEGNMMSKMAIKFYLATTFVASLEGILFFNLFQWMFSPVPLAGGATAATATLVGSGQKLTIVATLLNFGRELVPDNILQAFLETKLLGIITFAIFFGAMLGQTEKGRPVIEFFDACFAALVMMIRKVIVFTPIGVGSLVAGSIAKSDDLGSVFVSISKLFVVCMAGQACHVFGFYSAVYVYFTRKNPFRFFVVMPKMWITAFGTSSSAATLSTTIKTCLDAGLSERVVNFVCPIGCTVNMDGSALERPIVILWIAYVASQPIPLGRQLVVAVICALMSIGASPIPSAGISTLLIMVEAAEVQLTPTVNMLIGFCLAIEWLLDSVRTMVNVTGDTIGVAVVDHRMGDETKEKACSIEGSPGNPDLEGSCTPASENGLAIGPAEVVVPNVV
;
A
#
# COMPACT_ATOMS: atom_id res chain seq x y z
N SER A 1 40.57 9.75 15.64
CA SER A 1 40.05 8.96 16.77
C SER A 1 38.53 8.95 16.66
N VAL A 2 38.01 7.88 16.08
CA VAL A 2 36.56 7.64 15.92
C VAL A 2 36.10 6.96 17.20
N HIS A 3 35.24 7.62 17.98
CA HIS A 3 34.60 7.00 19.14
C HIS A 3 33.59 5.95 18.71
N PRO A 4 33.58 4.74 19.29
CA PRO A 4 32.59 3.72 18.95
C PRO A 4 31.21 4.17 19.47
N PHE A 5 30.23 4.10 18.59
CA PHE A 5 28.81 4.39 18.83
C PHE A 5 28.27 3.57 20.02
N ASP A 6 27.65 4.27 20.97
CA ASP A 6 27.10 3.69 22.21
C ASP A 6 26.00 2.65 21.86
N SER A 7 26.30 1.39 22.19
CA SER A 7 25.38 0.26 22.00
C SER A 7 24.04 0.43 22.73
N SER A 8 23.98 1.28 23.76
CA SER A 8 22.76 1.61 24.52
C SER A 8 21.78 2.47 23.71
N VAL A 9 22.26 3.25 22.74
CA VAL A 9 21.43 4.05 21.84
C VAL A 9 20.81 3.16 20.75
N ARG A 10 21.57 2.18 20.24
CA ARG A 10 21.04 1.15 19.31
C ARG A 10 19.92 0.34 19.96
N ALA A 11 20.12 -0.12 21.20
CA ALA A 11 19.10 -0.87 21.94
C ALA A 11 17.82 -0.05 22.18
N ARG A 12 17.94 1.25 22.42
CA ARG A 12 16.79 2.16 22.63
C ARG A 12 16.04 2.49 21.35
N LEU A 13 16.73 2.61 20.22
CA LEU A 13 16.10 2.78 18.89
C LEU A 13 15.41 1.49 18.43
N PHE A 14 16.05 0.33 18.66
CA PHE A 14 15.44 -0.98 18.38
C PHE A 14 14.22 -1.25 19.28
N ALA A 15 14.31 -0.95 20.58
CA ALA A 15 13.19 -1.08 21.50
C ALA A 15 12.05 -0.09 21.17
N ARG A 16 12.33 1.10 20.65
CA ARG A 16 11.31 2.03 20.14
C ARG A 16 10.68 1.55 18.85
N ALA A 17 11.45 1.02 17.90
CA ALA A 17 10.92 0.44 16.66
C ALA A 17 10.11 -0.82 16.93
N SER A 18 10.51 -1.67 17.87
CA SER A 18 9.75 -2.87 18.28
C SER A 18 8.52 -2.56 19.11
N ASN A 19 8.49 -1.44 19.84
CA ASN A 19 7.32 -0.97 20.61
C ASN A 19 6.39 -0.06 19.79
N TRP A 20 6.77 0.36 18.59
CA TRP A 20 5.99 1.23 17.75
C TRP A 20 4.62 0.65 17.36
N PRO A 21 4.49 -0.65 16.96
CA PRO A 21 3.18 -1.26 16.72
C PRO A 21 2.32 -1.37 17.99
N ALA A 22 2.92 -1.62 19.15
CA ALA A 22 2.17 -1.78 20.41
C ALA A 22 1.59 -0.45 20.92
N GLN A 23 2.33 0.65 20.80
CA GLN A 23 1.85 1.98 21.19
C GLN A 23 0.80 2.55 20.19
N MET A 24 0.87 2.17 18.90
CA MET A 24 -0.13 2.58 17.91
C MET A 24 -1.42 1.77 17.96
N LEU A 25 -1.39 0.53 18.46
CA LEU A 25 -2.56 -0.35 18.53
C LEU A 25 -3.40 -0.19 19.81
N GLY A 26 -3.00 0.69 20.75
CA GLY A 26 -3.68 0.91 22.03
C GLY A 26 -4.02 -0.43 22.70
N ASP A 27 -3.19 -0.87 23.64
CA ASP A 27 -3.41 -1.97 24.61
C ASP A 27 -4.40 -3.10 24.22
N GLN A 28 -4.15 -3.80 23.14
CA GLN A 28 -4.90 -5.01 22.80
C GLN A 28 -4.04 -6.28 22.61
N ALA A 29 -2.90 -6.39 23.24
CA ALA A 29 -2.21 -7.68 23.26
C ALA A 29 -1.37 -7.85 24.52
N THR A 30 -1.62 -8.96 25.20
CA THR A 30 -0.87 -9.57 26.28
C THR A 30 -1.18 -9.10 27.71
N THR A 31 -2.28 -9.60 28.24
CA THR A 31 -2.31 -9.98 29.64
C THR A 31 -2.55 -11.48 29.72
N SER A 32 -1.48 -12.25 29.92
CA SER A 32 -1.58 -13.54 30.59
C SER A 32 -2.23 -13.35 31.96
N PRO A 33 -3.12 -14.23 32.41
CA PRO A 33 -3.82 -14.06 33.68
C PRO A 33 -2.86 -14.37 34.83
N THR A 34 -2.24 -13.35 35.40
CA THR A 34 -1.74 -13.43 36.77
C THR A 34 -2.84 -12.91 37.69
N HIS A 35 -3.34 -13.77 38.54
CA HIS A 35 -4.28 -13.50 39.60
C HIS A 35 -3.78 -12.34 40.49
N ALA A 36 -4.42 -11.18 40.39
CA ALA A 36 -4.49 -10.17 41.45
C ALA A 36 -5.82 -9.44 41.28
N GLY A 37 -6.71 -9.63 42.24
CA GLY A 37 -8.00 -8.96 42.32
C GLY A 37 -7.84 -7.46 42.60
N GLY A 38 -7.83 -6.68 41.51
CA GLY A 38 -7.92 -5.23 41.51
C GLY A 38 -8.91 -4.83 40.44
N SER A 39 -9.96 -4.09 40.78
CA SER A 39 -10.93 -3.53 39.86
C SER A 39 -10.21 -2.65 38.84
N SER A 40 -10.11 -3.11 37.58
CA SER A 40 -9.57 -2.31 36.47
C SER A 40 -10.33 -0.97 36.39
N PRO A 41 -9.65 0.18 36.24
CA PRO A 41 -10.33 1.46 36.11
C PRO A 41 -11.24 1.41 34.89
N ARG A 42 -12.55 1.72 35.08
CA ARG A 42 -13.52 1.75 34.00
C ARG A 42 -13.06 2.75 32.95
N GLN A 43 -12.72 2.28 31.76
CA GLN A 43 -12.37 3.16 30.65
C GLN A 43 -13.47 4.23 30.44
N PRO A 44 -13.14 5.49 30.18
CA PRO A 44 -14.11 6.55 29.94
C PRO A 44 -15.03 6.17 28.77
N LEU A 45 -16.30 6.57 28.84
CA LEU A 45 -17.34 6.22 27.88
C LEU A 45 -16.93 6.52 26.44
N ALA A 46 -16.23 7.65 26.21
CA ALA A 46 -15.72 8.05 24.90
C ALA A 46 -14.69 7.05 24.34
N ALA A 47 -13.81 6.48 25.17
CA ALA A 47 -12.86 5.45 24.72
C ALA A 47 -13.54 4.14 24.37
N ARG A 48 -14.57 3.75 25.15
CA ARG A 48 -15.39 2.55 24.86
C ARG A 48 -16.17 2.69 23.56
N LEU A 49 -16.78 3.85 23.33
CA LEU A 49 -17.47 4.18 22.08
C LEU A 49 -16.53 4.19 20.89
N GLY A 50 -15.35 4.80 21.01
CA GLY A 50 -14.33 4.83 19.95
C GLY A 50 -13.87 3.41 19.57
N ASN A 51 -13.60 2.55 20.57
CA ASN A 51 -13.21 1.16 20.34
C ASN A 51 -14.35 0.35 19.70
N TRP A 52 -15.60 0.59 20.11
CA TRP A 52 -16.77 -0.05 19.51
C TRP A 52 -16.95 0.37 18.05
N VAL A 53 -16.90 1.66 17.74
CA VAL A 53 -17.02 2.18 16.37
C VAL A 53 -15.90 1.60 15.48
N ASN A 54 -14.65 1.62 15.93
CA ASN A 54 -13.54 1.04 15.16
C ASN A 54 -13.71 -0.45 14.88
N ARG A 55 -14.26 -1.20 15.83
CA ARG A 55 -14.54 -2.63 15.66
C ARG A 55 -15.62 -2.90 14.62
N TRP A 56 -16.62 -2.02 14.54
CA TRP A 56 -17.77 -2.18 13.64
C TRP A 56 -17.72 -1.27 12.40
N LEU A 57 -16.62 -0.55 12.20
CA LEU A 57 -16.52 0.47 11.16
C LEU A 57 -16.86 -0.06 9.77
N THR A 58 -16.31 -1.23 9.39
CA THR A 58 -16.61 -1.90 8.13
C THR A 58 -18.11 -2.20 7.98
N THR A 59 -18.71 -2.83 9.00
CA THR A 59 -20.14 -3.14 9.00
C THR A 59 -20.97 -1.88 8.91
N LEU A 60 -20.62 -0.84 9.68
CA LEU A 60 -21.30 0.45 9.66
C LEU A 60 -21.17 1.14 8.29
N THR A 61 -20.04 1.00 7.62
CA THR A 61 -19.84 1.54 6.27
C THR A 61 -20.73 0.84 5.24
N ILE A 62 -20.83 -0.49 5.31
CA ILE A 62 -21.74 -1.26 4.46
C ILE A 62 -23.20 -0.84 4.70
N VAL A 63 -23.61 -0.72 5.98
CA VAL A 63 -24.96 -0.25 6.35
C VAL A 63 -25.19 1.18 5.88
N GLY A 64 -24.19 2.06 6.05
CA GLY A 64 -24.24 3.44 5.56
C GLY A 64 -24.41 3.51 4.04
N CYS A 65 -23.66 2.68 3.30
CA CYS A 65 -23.81 2.56 1.85
C CYS A 65 -25.20 2.06 1.44
N ALA A 66 -25.69 0.98 2.05
CA ALA A 66 -27.02 0.44 1.79
C ALA A 66 -28.14 1.45 2.11
N THR A 67 -28.02 2.19 3.21
CA THR A 67 -28.92 3.30 3.57
C THR A 67 -28.86 4.41 2.54
N GLY A 68 -27.64 4.77 2.09
CA GLY A 68 -27.43 5.75 1.03
C GLY A 68 -28.10 5.36 -0.28
N ILE A 69 -27.98 4.08 -0.69
CA ILE A 69 -28.68 3.53 -1.86
C ILE A 69 -30.20 3.69 -1.70
N GLY A 70 -30.76 3.27 -0.56
CA GLY A 70 -32.19 3.39 -0.30
C GLY A 70 -32.70 4.84 -0.33
N LEU A 71 -31.97 5.77 0.29
CA LEU A 71 -32.30 7.20 0.27
C LEU A 71 -32.18 7.80 -1.13
N GLY A 72 -31.15 7.41 -1.89
CA GLY A 72 -30.97 7.87 -3.27
C GLY A 72 -32.12 7.42 -4.17
N ILE A 73 -32.53 6.14 -4.10
CA ILE A 73 -33.69 5.62 -4.85
C ILE A 73 -34.99 6.34 -4.44
N LEU A 74 -35.17 6.58 -3.15
CA LEU A 74 -36.35 7.31 -2.64
C LEU A 74 -36.38 8.74 -3.20
N CYS A 75 -35.29 9.47 -3.13
CA CYS A 75 -35.18 10.83 -3.70
C CYS A 75 -35.44 10.86 -5.20
N GLN A 76 -34.94 9.87 -5.93
CA GLN A 76 -35.19 9.73 -7.37
C GLN A 76 -36.68 9.47 -7.63
N ALA A 77 -37.31 8.54 -6.90
CA ALA A 77 -38.72 8.20 -7.07
C ALA A 77 -39.68 9.33 -6.71
N THR A 78 -39.30 10.19 -5.75
CA THR A 78 -40.11 11.35 -5.31
C THR A 78 -39.84 12.63 -6.13
N GLY A 79 -38.85 12.62 -7.05
CA GLY A 79 -38.46 13.82 -7.80
C GLY A 79 -37.93 14.92 -6.88
N ALA A 80 -37.09 14.55 -5.91
CA ALA A 80 -36.52 15.48 -4.93
C ALA A 80 -35.83 16.69 -5.60
N SER A 81 -36.01 17.90 -5.07
CA SER A 81 -35.40 19.13 -5.61
C SER A 81 -33.86 19.08 -5.48
N ASP A 82 -33.16 19.85 -6.34
CA ASP A 82 -31.70 19.97 -6.32
C ASP A 82 -31.17 20.47 -4.96
N GLU A 83 -31.94 21.26 -4.23
CA GLU A 83 -31.59 21.70 -2.87
C GLU A 83 -31.56 20.53 -1.90
N VAL A 84 -32.54 19.63 -1.92
CA VAL A 84 -32.58 18.43 -1.07
C VAL A 84 -31.43 17.51 -1.42
N LEU A 85 -31.13 17.32 -2.70
CA LEU A 85 -30.00 16.51 -3.17
C LEU A 85 -28.65 17.09 -2.75
N SER A 86 -28.52 18.42 -2.75
CA SER A 86 -27.31 19.11 -2.30
C SER A 86 -27.10 18.94 -0.80
N VAL A 87 -28.14 19.10 0.02
CA VAL A 87 -28.07 18.85 1.46
C VAL A 87 -27.75 17.38 1.77
N LEU A 88 -28.34 16.44 1.03
CA LEU A 88 -28.08 15.00 1.19
C LEU A 88 -26.63 14.64 0.87
N SER A 89 -26.03 15.28 -0.13
CA SER A 89 -24.63 15.03 -0.56
C SER A 89 -23.59 15.74 0.32
N TYR A 90 -23.98 16.79 1.05
CA TYR A 90 -23.08 17.68 1.77
C TYR A 90 -22.20 17.00 2.83
N PRO A 91 -22.70 16.08 3.69
CA PRO A 91 -21.84 15.33 4.62
C PRO A 91 -20.73 14.53 3.91
N GLY A 92 -21.05 13.98 2.73
CA GLY A 92 -20.09 13.27 1.90
C GLY A 92 -19.02 14.21 1.32
N GLU A 93 -19.42 15.40 0.87
CA GLU A 93 -18.48 16.42 0.40
C GLU A 93 -17.52 16.85 1.52
N LEU A 94 -18.03 17.11 2.73
CA LEU A 94 -17.20 17.46 3.88
C LEU A 94 -16.22 16.35 4.25
N PHE A 95 -16.67 15.10 4.20
CA PHE A 95 -15.81 13.93 4.43
C PHE A 95 -14.64 13.88 3.45
N VAL A 96 -14.91 14.04 2.14
CA VAL A 96 -13.87 14.10 1.10
C VAL A 96 -12.90 15.26 1.32
N ARG A 97 -13.41 16.45 1.62
CA ARG A 97 -12.58 17.64 1.91
C ARG A 97 -11.67 17.41 3.13
N ALA A 98 -12.19 16.79 4.19
CA ALA A 98 -11.42 16.47 5.39
C ALA A 98 -10.29 15.47 5.10
N LEU A 99 -10.54 14.46 4.26
CA LEU A 99 -9.49 13.53 3.82
C LEU A 99 -8.41 14.26 3.01
N LYS A 100 -8.80 15.05 2.00
CA LYS A 100 -7.86 15.79 1.14
C LYS A 100 -6.94 16.73 1.95
N ALA A 101 -7.48 17.40 2.97
CA ALA A 101 -6.73 18.34 3.78
C ALA A 101 -5.52 17.70 4.53
N VAL A 102 -5.59 16.43 4.85
CA VAL A 102 -4.58 15.73 5.65
C VAL A 102 -3.56 14.98 4.79
N VAL A 103 -3.94 14.56 3.58
CA VAL A 103 -3.15 13.57 2.82
C VAL A 103 -1.84 14.16 2.29
N VAL A 104 -1.83 15.35 1.71
CA VAL A 104 -0.59 15.93 1.15
C VAL A 104 0.50 16.11 2.21
N PRO A 105 0.23 16.75 3.37
CA PRO A 105 1.23 16.83 4.43
C PRO A 105 1.61 15.46 5.00
N MET A 106 0.70 14.48 5.02
CA MET A 106 0.99 13.13 5.48
C MET A 106 1.97 12.41 4.54
N ILE A 107 1.71 12.46 3.23
CA ILE A 107 2.61 11.85 2.21
C ILE A 107 4.00 12.50 2.30
N PHE A 108 4.06 13.82 2.37
CA PHE A 108 5.32 14.53 2.48
C PHE A 108 6.12 14.10 3.71
N SER A 109 5.50 14.12 4.89
CA SER A 109 6.15 13.73 6.15
C SER A 109 6.61 12.27 6.12
N SER A 110 5.76 11.36 5.61
CA SER A 110 6.09 9.94 5.45
C SER A 110 7.27 9.73 4.50
N MET A 111 7.27 10.43 3.35
CA MET A 111 8.34 10.28 2.35
C MET A 111 9.67 10.80 2.86
N VAL A 112 9.69 11.94 3.56
CA VAL A 112 10.92 12.49 4.18
C VAL A 112 11.48 11.50 5.20
N SER A 113 10.64 10.98 6.10
CA SER A 113 11.05 10.03 7.13
C SER A 113 11.56 8.72 6.54
N ASN A 114 10.81 8.12 5.61
CA ASN A 114 11.21 6.87 4.96
C ASN A 114 12.51 7.03 4.16
N ALA A 115 12.67 8.14 3.41
CA ALA A 115 13.87 8.38 2.62
C ALA A 115 15.12 8.66 3.48
N ALA A 116 14.95 9.25 4.66
CA ALA A 116 16.04 9.50 5.60
C ALA A 116 16.70 8.20 6.08
N SER A 117 15.91 7.14 6.27
CA SER A 117 16.44 5.83 6.67
C SER A 117 17.35 5.19 5.59
N LEU A 118 17.20 5.62 4.32
CA LEU A 118 18.06 5.17 3.21
C LEU A 118 19.48 5.79 3.25
N GLY A 119 19.61 6.95 3.89
CA GLY A 119 20.87 7.69 4.01
C GLY A 119 21.79 7.19 5.12
N GLU A 120 21.31 6.38 6.08
CA GLU A 120 22.09 5.86 7.19
C GLU A 120 23.18 4.88 6.71
N THR A 121 24.44 5.13 7.14
CA THR A 121 25.61 4.34 6.75
C THR A 121 25.98 3.29 7.80
N GLY A 122 26.13 2.00 7.42
CA GLY A 122 26.56 0.92 8.30
C GLY A 122 26.55 -0.45 7.63
N GLU A 123 26.93 -1.52 8.32
CA GLU A 123 26.90 -2.90 7.78
C GLU A 123 25.48 -3.37 7.41
N GLY A 124 24.43 -2.79 7.98
CA GLY A 124 23.05 -2.91 7.52
C GLY A 124 22.79 -2.31 6.14
N ASN A 125 23.73 -1.50 5.63
CA ASN A 125 23.59 -0.74 4.38
C ASN A 125 23.42 -1.65 3.15
N MET A 126 24.09 -2.81 3.10
CA MET A 126 24.00 -3.71 1.95
C MET A 126 22.65 -4.46 1.91
N MET A 127 22.22 -5.05 3.02
CA MET A 127 20.90 -5.68 3.12
C MET A 127 19.77 -4.68 2.86
N SER A 128 19.88 -3.47 3.45
CA SER A 128 18.92 -2.39 3.24
C SER A 128 18.85 -1.98 1.77
N LYS A 129 19.99 -1.74 1.13
CA LYS A 129 20.06 -1.38 -0.29
C LYS A 129 19.48 -2.46 -1.21
N MET A 130 19.74 -3.73 -0.90
CA MET A 130 19.18 -4.85 -1.67
C MET A 130 17.67 -4.94 -1.49
N ALA A 131 17.18 -4.89 -0.25
CA ALA A 131 15.76 -4.94 0.06
C ALA A 131 15.00 -3.77 -0.60
N ILE A 132 15.50 -2.55 -0.45
CA ILE A 132 14.86 -1.37 -1.01
C ILE A 132 14.86 -1.40 -2.55
N LYS A 133 15.99 -1.75 -3.18
CA LYS A 133 16.02 -1.90 -4.65
C LYS A 133 15.02 -2.94 -5.12
N PHE A 134 14.90 -4.05 -4.40
CA PHE A 134 13.95 -5.10 -4.70
C PHE A 134 12.51 -4.56 -4.60
N TYR A 135 12.14 -3.98 -3.48
CA TYR A 135 10.78 -3.45 -3.25
C TYR A 135 10.40 -2.32 -4.21
N LEU A 136 11.32 -1.41 -4.50
CA LEU A 136 11.07 -0.35 -5.50
C LEU A 136 10.83 -0.95 -6.88
N ALA A 137 11.62 -1.95 -7.28
CA ALA A 137 11.47 -2.60 -8.58
C ALA A 137 10.14 -3.37 -8.68
N THR A 138 9.77 -4.15 -7.66
CA THR A 138 8.52 -4.92 -7.66
C THR A 138 7.30 -4.02 -7.62
N THR A 139 7.33 -2.94 -6.82
CA THR A 139 6.23 -1.96 -6.74
C THR A 139 6.02 -1.24 -8.08
N PHE A 140 7.10 -0.89 -8.78
CA PHE A 140 6.99 -0.29 -10.10
C PHE A 140 6.43 -1.28 -11.13
N VAL A 141 6.89 -2.53 -11.13
CA VAL A 141 6.33 -3.60 -11.99
C VAL A 141 4.86 -3.82 -11.67
N ALA A 142 4.47 -3.89 -10.39
CA ALA A 142 3.08 -4.04 -9.98
C ALA A 142 2.18 -2.93 -10.54
N SER A 143 2.64 -1.69 -10.53
CA SER A 143 1.86 -0.58 -11.09
C SER A 143 1.70 -0.66 -12.63
N LEU A 144 2.71 -1.14 -13.34
CA LEU A 144 2.63 -1.41 -14.78
C LEU A 144 1.69 -2.60 -15.08
N GLU A 145 1.74 -3.65 -14.26
CA GLU A 145 0.78 -4.74 -14.35
C GLU A 145 -0.66 -4.25 -14.16
N GLY A 146 -0.91 -3.33 -13.24
CA GLY A 146 -2.22 -2.71 -13.06
C GLY A 146 -2.73 -2.04 -14.34
N ILE A 147 -1.88 -1.28 -15.03
CA ILE A 147 -2.22 -0.70 -16.34
C ILE A 147 -2.51 -1.80 -17.37
N LEU A 148 -1.65 -2.82 -17.42
CA LEU A 148 -1.82 -3.93 -18.35
C LEU A 148 -3.16 -4.64 -18.12
N PHE A 149 -3.51 -4.95 -16.86
CA PHE A 149 -4.77 -5.61 -16.52
C PHE A 149 -5.97 -4.74 -16.87
N PHE A 150 -5.94 -3.44 -16.59
CA PHE A 150 -7.01 -2.56 -16.99
C PHE A 150 -7.20 -2.58 -18.53
N ASN A 151 -6.15 -2.37 -19.31
CA ASN A 151 -6.24 -2.31 -20.76
C ASN A 151 -6.65 -3.68 -21.36
N LEU A 152 -6.19 -4.80 -20.77
CA LEU A 152 -6.58 -6.15 -21.20
C LEU A 152 -8.08 -6.41 -21.01
N PHE A 153 -8.64 -5.91 -19.90
CA PHE A 153 -10.05 -6.14 -19.54
C PHE A 153 -10.96 -4.92 -19.76
N GLN A 154 -10.44 -3.84 -20.38
CA GLN A 154 -11.21 -2.62 -20.65
C GLN A 154 -12.52 -2.89 -21.41
N TRP A 155 -12.53 -3.87 -22.30
CA TRP A 155 -13.72 -4.28 -23.08
C TRP A 155 -14.87 -4.78 -22.19
N MET A 156 -14.63 -5.15 -20.95
CA MET A 156 -15.68 -5.54 -19.99
C MET A 156 -16.48 -4.35 -19.47
N PHE A 157 -15.94 -3.14 -19.56
CA PHE A 157 -16.52 -1.93 -19.01
C PHE A 157 -17.27 -1.13 -20.09
N SER A 158 -18.30 -0.43 -19.67
CA SER A 158 -19.03 0.49 -20.55
C SER A 158 -19.09 1.87 -19.89
N PRO A 159 -18.90 2.96 -20.65
CA PRO A 159 -19.14 4.31 -20.12
C PRO A 159 -20.58 4.44 -19.63
N VAL A 160 -20.78 5.08 -18.48
CA VAL A 160 -22.12 5.42 -17.97
C VAL A 160 -22.59 6.66 -18.74
N PRO A 161 -23.80 6.63 -19.35
CA PRO A 161 -24.35 7.82 -19.99
C PRO A 161 -24.47 8.96 -18.96
N LEU A 162 -23.95 10.13 -19.32
CA LEU A 162 -24.07 11.32 -18.49
C LEU A 162 -25.54 11.77 -18.49
N ALA A 163 -26.17 11.83 -17.31
CA ALA A 163 -27.46 12.49 -17.16
C ALA A 163 -27.29 13.96 -17.58
N GLY A 164 -27.95 14.36 -18.65
CA GLY A 164 -27.93 15.75 -19.12
C GLY A 164 -27.35 16.02 -20.50
N GLY A 165 -27.32 15.07 -21.43
CA GLY A 165 -27.14 15.36 -22.87
C GLY A 165 -25.79 15.95 -23.31
N ALA A 166 -24.76 15.92 -22.48
CA ALA A 166 -23.42 16.47 -22.79
C ALA A 166 -22.53 15.47 -23.56
N THR A 167 -23.11 14.72 -24.51
CA THR A 167 -22.39 13.65 -25.22
C THR A 167 -21.43 14.11 -26.33
N ALA A 168 -21.39 15.41 -26.66
CA ALA A 168 -20.51 15.88 -27.73
C ALA A 168 -19.56 17.00 -27.34
N ALA A 169 -19.86 17.78 -26.29
CA ALA A 169 -19.06 18.95 -25.96
C ALA A 169 -17.80 18.60 -25.15
N THR A 170 -17.81 17.51 -24.36
CA THR A 170 -16.67 17.10 -23.52
C THR A 170 -15.62 16.35 -24.33
N ALA A 171 -16.01 15.64 -25.38
CA ALA A 171 -15.06 15.03 -26.33
C ALA A 171 -14.25 16.09 -27.10
N THR A 172 -14.80 17.31 -27.25
CA THR A 172 -14.14 18.41 -27.97
C THR A 172 -13.17 19.20 -27.09
N LEU A 173 -13.30 19.16 -25.76
CA LEU A 173 -12.35 19.81 -24.85
C LEU A 173 -11.09 18.95 -24.58
N VAL A 174 -11.20 17.62 -24.72
CA VAL A 174 -10.02 16.72 -24.80
C VAL A 174 -9.39 16.78 -26.21
N GLY A 175 -10.12 17.34 -27.17
CA GLY A 175 -9.76 17.48 -28.59
C GLY A 175 -9.15 18.84 -28.98
N SER A 176 -8.63 19.65 -28.06
CA SER A 176 -7.74 20.76 -28.46
C SER A 176 -6.38 20.20 -28.89
N GLY A 177 -6.38 19.57 -29.99
CA GLY A 177 -5.48 19.43 -31.12
C GLY A 177 -3.98 19.35 -30.90
N GLN A 178 -3.44 19.13 -29.72
CA GLN A 178 -2.07 18.65 -29.60
C GLN A 178 -2.08 17.14 -29.43
N LYS A 179 -1.81 16.42 -30.53
CA LYS A 179 -1.28 15.04 -30.43
C LYS A 179 -0.04 15.12 -29.54
N LEU A 180 -0.23 14.89 -28.23
CA LEU A 180 0.90 14.79 -27.31
C LEU A 180 1.79 13.65 -27.85
N THR A 181 2.85 14.01 -28.55
CA THR A 181 3.86 13.05 -28.98
C THR A 181 4.40 12.39 -27.71
N ILE A 182 4.73 11.10 -27.78
CA ILE A 182 5.37 10.37 -26.64
C ILE A 182 6.50 11.21 -26.03
N VAL A 183 7.28 11.91 -26.87
CA VAL A 183 8.34 12.82 -26.44
C VAL A 183 7.79 13.97 -25.59
N ALA A 184 6.69 14.62 -25.99
CA ALA A 184 6.11 15.71 -25.21
C ALA A 184 5.58 15.22 -23.84
N THR A 185 4.99 14.02 -23.81
CA THR A 185 4.55 13.38 -22.55
C THR A 185 5.74 13.10 -21.63
N LEU A 186 6.84 12.56 -22.15
CA LEU A 186 8.06 12.30 -21.35
C LEU A 186 8.72 13.60 -20.85
N LEU A 187 8.75 14.65 -21.67
CA LEU A 187 9.26 15.96 -21.25
C LEU A 187 8.39 16.59 -20.16
N ASN A 188 7.08 16.49 -20.26
CA ASN A 188 6.18 16.98 -19.24
C ASN A 188 6.30 16.17 -17.94
N PHE A 189 6.44 14.85 -18.04
CA PHE A 189 6.73 14.00 -16.89
C PHE A 189 8.01 14.43 -16.17
N GLY A 190 9.10 14.73 -16.92
CA GLY A 190 10.33 15.27 -16.32
C GLY A 190 10.13 16.61 -15.59
N ARG A 191 9.28 17.49 -16.14
CA ARG A 191 8.92 18.77 -15.51
C ARG A 191 8.06 18.57 -14.26
N GLU A 192 7.17 17.58 -14.26
CA GLU A 192 6.36 17.23 -13.08
C GLU A 192 7.22 16.63 -11.95
N LEU A 193 8.28 15.87 -12.29
CA LEU A 193 9.24 15.33 -11.32
C LEU A 193 10.05 16.41 -10.60
N VAL A 194 10.43 17.47 -11.31
CA VAL A 194 11.27 18.56 -10.78
C VAL A 194 10.49 19.86 -10.83
N PRO A 195 9.75 20.21 -9.77
CA PRO A 195 8.98 21.45 -9.74
C PRO A 195 9.90 22.67 -9.62
N ASP A 196 9.57 23.75 -10.31
CA ASP A 196 10.30 25.01 -10.22
C ASP A 196 10.24 25.63 -8.82
N ASN A 197 9.12 25.40 -8.11
CA ASN A 197 8.89 25.88 -6.76
C ASN A 197 8.10 24.86 -5.95
N ILE A 198 8.71 24.37 -4.87
CA ILE A 198 8.08 23.36 -4.02
C ILE A 198 6.82 23.87 -3.31
N LEU A 199 6.80 25.14 -2.87
CA LEU A 199 5.62 25.72 -2.22
C LEU A 199 4.44 25.84 -3.20
N GLN A 200 4.72 26.21 -4.43
CA GLN A 200 3.70 26.20 -5.48
C GLN A 200 3.20 24.80 -5.78
N ALA A 201 4.10 23.80 -5.81
CA ALA A 201 3.71 22.39 -5.97
C ALA A 201 2.76 21.94 -4.85
N PHE A 202 2.97 22.36 -3.61
CA PHE A 202 2.03 22.11 -2.50
C PHE A 202 0.68 22.77 -2.72
N LEU A 203 0.63 24.05 -3.14
CA LEU A 203 -0.62 24.76 -3.39
C LEU A 203 -1.43 24.17 -4.55
N GLU A 204 -0.74 23.74 -5.59
CA GLU A 204 -1.33 23.15 -6.79
C GLU A 204 -1.51 21.61 -6.70
N THR A 205 -1.15 21.01 -5.57
CA THR A 205 -1.23 19.55 -5.33
C THR A 205 -0.47 18.72 -6.38
N LYS A 206 0.68 19.23 -6.86
CA LYS A 206 1.56 18.52 -7.81
C LYS A 206 2.32 17.40 -7.10
N LEU A 207 1.64 16.28 -6.90
CA LEU A 207 2.13 15.18 -6.04
C LEU A 207 3.48 14.64 -6.46
N LEU A 208 3.71 14.46 -7.75
CA LEU A 208 4.95 13.88 -8.25
C LEU A 208 6.17 14.72 -7.84
N GLY A 209 6.09 16.04 -8.00
CA GLY A 209 7.12 16.97 -7.56
C GLY A 209 7.31 17.01 -6.04
N ILE A 210 6.20 16.98 -5.29
CA ILE A 210 6.22 16.94 -3.82
C ILE A 210 6.93 15.68 -3.33
N ILE A 211 6.59 14.50 -3.89
CA ILE A 211 7.18 13.21 -3.49
C ILE A 211 8.66 13.16 -3.87
N THR A 212 9.01 13.57 -5.09
CA THR A 212 10.41 13.57 -5.54
C THR A 212 11.25 14.46 -4.65
N PHE A 213 10.77 15.67 -4.34
CA PHE A 213 11.47 16.58 -3.42
C PHE A 213 11.58 15.97 -2.02
N ALA A 214 10.50 15.37 -1.48
CA ALA A 214 10.50 14.75 -0.17
C ALA A 214 11.51 13.62 -0.04
N ILE A 215 11.60 12.75 -1.06
CA ILE A 215 12.58 11.65 -1.12
C ILE A 215 14.01 12.21 -1.13
N PHE A 216 14.27 13.18 -1.99
CA PHE A 216 15.61 13.77 -2.09
C PHE A 216 16.00 14.50 -0.81
N PHE A 217 15.10 15.31 -0.26
CA PHE A 217 15.30 16.06 0.99
C PHE A 217 15.54 15.10 2.18
N GLY A 218 14.70 14.07 2.32
CA GLY A 218 14.86 13.06 3.38
C GLY A 218 16.18 12.31 3.26
N ALA A 219 16.56 11.88 2.06
CA ALA A 219 17.83 11.19 1.83
C ALA A 219 19.05 12.06 2.19
N MET A 220 18.99 13.38 1.94
CA MET A 220 20.05 14.31 2.34
C MET A 220 20.10 14.54 3.86
N LEU A 221 18.93 14.63 4.51
CA LEU A 221 18.83 14.72 5.97
C LEU A 221 19.44 13.50 6.66
N GLY A 222 19.17 12.29 6.15
CA GLY A 222 19.71 11.04 6.69
C GLY A 222 21.26 10.92 6.62
N GLN A 223 21.91 11.71 5.73
CA GLN A 223 23.36 11.73 5.61
C GLN A 223 24.06 12.70 6.58
N THR A 224 23.31 13.51 7.32
CA THR A 224 23.86 14.52 8.22
C THR A 224 23.42 14.32 9.67
N GLU A 225 24.34 14.39 10.61
CA GLU A 225 24.00 14.35 12.05
C GLU A 225 23.01 15.47 12.46
N LYS A 226 23.11 16.63 11.82
CA LYS A 226 22.22 17.78 12.02
C LYS A 226 20.82 17.56 11.44
N GLY A 227 20.63 16.59 10.57
CA GLY A 227 19.33 16.22 9.99
C GLY A 227 18.40 15.52 10.98
N ARG A 228 18.96 14.86 12.01
CA ARG A 228 18.22 14.04 12.96
C ARG A 228 17.02 14.73 13.64
N PRO A 229 17.15 15.94 14.20
CA PRO A 229 16.01 16.65 14.79
C PRO A 229 14.89 16.94 13.78
N VAL A 230 15.25 17.17 12.50
CA VAL A 230 14.28 17.43 11.43
C VAL A 230 13.54 16.16 11.04
N ILE A 231 14.24 15.02 10.99
CA ILE A 231 13.63 13.70 10.75
C ILE A 231 12.65 13.37 11.88
N GLU A 232 13.05 13.54 13.15
CA GLU A 232 12.17 13.34 14.31
C GLU A 232 10.95 14.25 14.29
N PHE A 233 11.09 15.49 13.79
CA PHE A 233 9.97 16.39 13.57
C PHE A 233 8.98 15.84 12.52
N PHE A 234 9.46 15.37 11.39
CA PHE A 234 8.58 14.79 10.36
C PHE A 234 7.94 13.47 10.81
N ASP A 235 8.64 12.65 11.60
CA ASP A 235 8.05 11.46 12.23
C ASP A 235 6.90 11.82 13.16
N ALA A 236 7.07 12.84 13.98
CA ALA A 236 6.03 13.34 14.89
C ALA A 236 4.84 13.93 14.10
N CYS A 237 5.11 14.69 13.04
CA CYS A 237 4.08 15.21 12.14
C CYS A 237 3.30 14.08 11.49
N PHE A 238 3.98 13.07 10.94
CA PHE A 238 3.36 11.90 10.33
C PHE A 238 2.46 11.16 11.33
N ALA A 239 2.96 10.90 12.55
CA ALA A 239 2.18 10.25 13.61
C ALA A 239 0.90 11.04 13.96
N ALA A 240 1.00 12.37 14.08
CA ALA A 240 -0.14 13.25 14.33
C ALA A 240 -1.16 13.21 13.18
N LEU A 241 -0.69 13.28 11.93
CA LEU A 241 -1.54 13.24 10.74
C LEU A 241 -2.25 11.89 10.57
N VAL A 242 -1.58 10.77 10.91
CA VAL A 242 -2.20 9.44 10.98
C VAL A 242 -3.31 9.40 12.03
N MET A 243 -3.12 10.02 13.21
CA MET A 243 -4.18 10.12 14.21
C MET A 243 -5.35 10.97 13.71
N MET A 244 -5.10 12.07 12.98
CA MET A 244 -6.16 12.89 12.37
C MET A 244 -6.97 12.10 11.34
N ILE A 245 -6.30 11.40 10.43
CA ILE A 245 -6.97 10.57 9.42
C ILE A 245 -7.84 9.48 10.07
N ARG A 246 -7.35 8.80 11.10
CA ARG A 246 -8.14 7.81 11.84
C ARG A 246 -9.42 8.41 12.42
N LYS A 247 -9.41 9.67 12.88
CA LYS A 247 -10.61 10.37 13.33
C LYS A 247 -11.58 10.66 12.19
N VAL A 248 -11.06 11.08 11.04
CA VAL A 248 -11.88 11.33 9.84
C VAL A 248 -12.51 10.03 9.32
N ILE A 249 -11.77 8.93 9.29
CA ILE A 249 -12.23 7.60 8.83
C ILE A 249 -13.43 7.10 9.66
N VAL A 250 -13.57 7.47 10.92
CA VAL A 250 -14.75 7.11 11.74
C VAL A 250 -16.05 7.62 11.11
N PHE A 251 -16.01 8.71 10.33
CA PHE A 251 -17.17 9.26 9.63
C PHE A 251 -17.43 8.61 8.25
N THR A 252 -16.63 7.62 7.84
CA THR A 252 -16.81 6.91 6.55
C THR A 252 -18.24 6.41 6.32
N PRO A 253 -18.95 5.79 7.31
CA PRO A 253 -20.32 5.32 7.09
C PRO A 253 -21.27 6.43 6.63
N ILE A 254 -21.18 7.59 7.24
CA ILE A 254 -22.02 8.77 6.92
C ILE A 254 -21.53 9.39 5.61
N GLY A 255 -20.22 9.60 5.46
CA GLY A 255 -19.63 10.23 4.28
C GLY A 255 -19.91 9.45 3.01
N VAL A 256 -19.64 8.14 3.01
CA VAL A 256 -19.90 7.25 1.87
C VAL A 256 -21.41 7.12 1.60
N GLY A 257 -22.21 6.90 2.64
CA GLY A 257 -23.67 6.82 2.50
C GLY A 257 -24.27 8.08 1.85
N SER A 258 -23.80 9.26 2.27
CA SER A 258 -24.20 10.55 1.73
C SER A 258 -23.77 10.74 0.25
N LEU A 259 -22.51 10.40 -0.09
CA LEU A 259 -22.02 10.45 -1.48
C LEU A 259 -22.83 9.54 -2.39
N VAL A 260 -23.05 8.30 -1.95
CA VAL A 260 -23.82 7.29 -2.70
C VAL A 260 -25.28 7.75 -2.88
N ALA A 261 -25.93 8.25 -1.82
CA ALA A 261 -27.30 8.75 -1.89
C ALA A 261 -27.49 9.88 -2.90
N GLY A 262 -26.63 10.91 -2.83
CA GLY A 262 -26.70 12.04 -3.76
C GLY A 262 -26.38 11.67 -5.20
N SER A 263 -25.54 10.66 -5.40
CA SER A 263 -25.16 10.20 -6.71
C SER A 263 -26.22 9.29 -7.36
N ILE A 264 -26.83 8.39 -6.58
CA ILE A 264 -27.92 7.52 -7.02
C ILE A 264 -29.15 8.35 -7.40
N ALA A 265 -29.48 9.34 -6.60
CA ALA A 265 -30.61 10.23 -6.88
C ALA A 265 -30.51 10.96 -8.23
N LYS A 266 -29.29 11.09 -8.77
CA LYS A 266 -29.00 11.75 -10.05
C LYS A 266 -28.67 10.76 -11.19
N SER A 267 -28.67 9.44 -10.93
CA SER A 267 -28.26 8.42 -11.89
C SER A 267 -29.49 7.81 -12.59
N ASP A 268 -29.44 7.68 -13.90
CA ASP A 268 -30.53 7.05 -14.70
C ASP A 268 -30.42 5.54 -14.76
N ASP A 269 -29.23 4.94 -14.49
CA ASP A 269 -28.99 3.49 -14.58
C ASP A 269 -28.07 2.97 -13.48
N LEU A 270 -28.68 2.57 -12.37
CA LEU A 270 -27.99 1.98 -11.22
C LEU A 270 -27.51 0.56 -11.51
N GLY A 271 -28.24 -0.20 -12.30
CA GLY A 271 -27.91 -1.59 -12.60
C GLY A 271 -26.56 -1.72 -13.30
N SER A 272 -26.30 -0.87 -14.29
CA SER A 272 -25.02 -0.85 -15.01
C SER A 272 -23.83 -0.48 -14.11
N VAL A 273 -24.04 0.42 -13.15
CA VAL A 273 -23.00 0.83 -12.19
C VAL A 273 -22.62 -0.33 -11.28
N PHE A 274 -23.59 -1.06 -10.70
CA PHE A 274 -23.31 -2.25 -9.85
C PHE A 274 -22.61 -3.36 -10.64
N VAL A 275 -23.03 -3.63 -11.86
CA VAL A 275 -22.37 -4.59 -12.75
C VAL A 275 -20.94 -4.16 -13.05
N SER A 276 -20.71 -2.88 -13.31
CA SER A 276 -19.38 -2.33 -13.59
C SER A 276 -18.44 -2.46 -12.41
N ILE A 277 -18.92 -2.19 -11.17
CA ILE A 277 -18.13 -2.35 -9.93
C ILE A 277 -17.80 -3.82 -9.68
N SER A 278 -18.74 -4.72 -9.91
CA SER A 278 -18.50 -6.16 -9.77
C SER A 278 -17.42 -6.64 -10.75
N LYS A 279 -17.45 -6.14 -11.99
CA LYS A 279 -16.39 -6.42 -12.98
C LYS A 279 -15.05 -5.82 -12.54
N LEU A 280 -15.02 -4.58 -12.02
CA LEU A 280 -13.82 -3.97 -11.47
C LEU A 280 -13.21 -4.84 -10.38
N PHE A 281 -14.04 -5.31 -9.44
CA PHE A 281 -13.59 -6.20 -8.36
C PHE A 281 -12.93 -7.46 -8.92
N VAL A 282 -13.55 -8.13 -9.92
CA VAL A 282 -12.99 -9.32 -10.55
C VAL A 282 -11.64 -9.02 -11.22
N VAL A 283 -11.51 -7.90 -11.92
CA VAL A 283 -10.26 -7.51 -12.59
C VAL A 283 -9.16 -7.22 -11.55
N CYS A 284 -9.48 -6.53 -10.46
CA CYS A 284 -8.54 -6.31 -9.36
C CYS A 284 -8.08 -7.63 -8.75
N MET A 285 -9.01 -8.55 -8.46
CA MET A 285 -8.67 -9.87 -7.88
C MET A 285 -7.82 -10.71 -8.83
N ALA A 286 -8.13 -10.70 -10.13
CA ALA A 286 -7.33 -11.39 -11.14
C ALA A 286 -5.90 -10.83 -11.22
N GLY A 287 -5.75 -9.51 -11.21
CA GLY A 287 -4.44 -8.84 -11.17
C GLY A 287 -3.64 -9.22 -9.94
N GLN A 288 -4.23 -9.13 -8.75
CA GLN A 288 -3.61 -9.49 -7.48
C GLN A 288 -3.16 -10.98 -7.47
N ALA A 289 -4.02 -11.88 -7.94
CA ALA A 289 -3.69 -13.30 -8.03
C ALA A 289 -2.56 -13.57 -9.03
N CYS A 290 -2.58 -12.91 -10.19
CA CYS A 290 -1.51 -13.02 -11.19
C CYS A 290 -0.17 -12.50 -10.65
N HIS A 291 -0.18 -11.41 -9.91
CA HIS A 291 1.02 -10.87 -9.27
C HIS A 291 1.61 -11.86 -8.26
N VAL A 292 0.79 -12.43 -7.35
CA VAL A 292 1.25 -13.39 -6.34
C VAL A 292 1.72 -14.70 -6.97
N PHE A 293 0.85 -15.35 -7.76
CA PHE A 293 1.13 -16.69 -8.26
C PHE A 293 1.94 -16.71 -9.56
N GLY A 294 1.93 -15.62 -10.33
CA GLY A 294 2.73 -15.45 -11.54
C GLY A 294 4.04 -14.73 -11.27
N PHE A 295 3.96 -13.41 -11.04
CA PHE A 295 5.16 -12.57 -10.93
C PHE A 295 6.06 -12.94 -9.75
N TYR A 296 5.54 -13.00 -8.53
CA TYR A 296 6.35 -13.37 -7.36
C TYR A 296 6.91 -14.79 -7.45
N SER A 297 6.15 -15.74 -8.05
CA SER A 297 6.66 -17.08 -8.32
C SER A 297 7.85 -17.06 -9.28
N ALA A 298 7.75 -16.31 -10.37
CA ALA A 298 8.84 -16.15 -11.33
C ALA A 298 10.08 -15.50 -10.70
N VAL A 299 9.89 -14.43 -9.91
CA VAL A 299 10.95 -13.75 -9.17
C VAL A 299 11.62 -14.71 -8.17
N TYR A 300 10.83 -15.43 -7.39
CA TYR A 300 11.35 -16.40 -6.42
C TYR A 300 12.20 -17.49 -7.10
N VAL A 301 11.69 -18.11 -8.18
CA VAL A 301 12.44 -19.09 -8.96
C VAL A 301 13.69 -18.50 -9.57
N TYR A 302 13.61 -17.31 -10.13
CA TYR A 302 14.77 -16.66 -10.79
C TYR A 302 15.94 -16.46 -9.82
N PHE A 303 15.64 -15.93 -8.62
CA PHE A 303 16.70 -15.61 -7.65
C PHE A 303 17.12 -16.81 -6.81
N THR A 304 16.18 -17.64 -6.33
CA THR A 304 16.48 -18.70 -5.36
C THR A 304 16.65 -20.08 -5.98
N ARG A 305 16.22 -20.27 -7.23
CA ARG A 305 16.19 -21.57 -7.93
C ARG A 305 15.39 -22.66 -7.20
N LYS A 306 14.49 -22.25 -6.28
CA LYS A 306 13.65 -23.14 -5.48
C LYS A 306 12.19 -23.09 -5.96
N ASN A 307 11.41 -24.12 -5.59
CA ASN A 307 9.99 -24.20 -5.94
C ASN A 307 9.15 -23.22 -5.09
N PRO A 308 8.45 -22.22 -5.68
CA PRO A 308 7.69 -21.22 -4.96
C PRO A 308 6.45 -21.81 -4.26
N PHE A 309 5.84 -22.86 -4.80
CA PHE A 309 4.65 -23.45 -4.20
C PHE A 309 4.92 -24.07 -2.84
N ARG A 310 6.13 -24.62 -2.61
CA ARG A 310 6.55 -25.07 -1.29
C ARG A 310 6.69 -23.93 -0.29
N PHE A 311 7.07 -22.75 -0.76
CA PHE A 311 7.16 -21.56 0.06
C PHE A 311 5.75 -21.01 0.39
N PHE A 312 4.80 -21.07 -0.53
CA PHE A 312 3.42 -20.65 -0.28
C PHE A 312 2.68 -21.52 0.74
N VAL A 313 3.06 -22.78 0.93
CA VAL A 313 2.42 -23.68 1.92
C VAL A 313 2.54 -23.16 3.36
N VAL A 314 3.56 -22.39 3.70
CA VAL A 314 3.75 -21.81 5.05
C VAL A 314 3.03 -20.47 5.25
N MET A 315 2.48 -19.84 4.20
CA MET A 315 1.89 -18.51 4.22
C MET A 315 0.42 -18.41 4.71
N PRO A 316 -0.43 -19.46 4.71
CA PRO A 316 -1.88 -19.29 4.97
C PRO A 316 -2.21 -18.56 6.28
N LYS A 317 -1.46 -18.81 7.36
CA LYS A 317 -1.67 -18.11 8.64
C LYS A 317 -1.41 -16.61 8.52
N MET A 318 -0.36 -16.22 7.80
CA MET A 318 -0.02 -14.84 7.51
C MET A 318 -1.10 -14.19 6.64
N TRP A 319 -1.56 -14.87 5.57
CA TRP A 319 -2.61 -14.37 4.70
C TRP A 319 -3.93 -14.13 5.44
N ILE A 320 -4.36 -15.08 6.29
CA ILE A 320 -5.56 -14.92 7.11
C ILE A 320 -5.42 -13.73 8.07
N THR A 321 -4.24 -13.55 8.68
CA THR A 321 -3.97 -12.40 9.56
C THR A 321 -4.01 -11.10 8.77
N ALA A 322 -3.36 -11.04 7.61
CA ALA A 322 -3.34 -9.87 6.73
C ALA A 322 -4.75 -9.50 6.25
N PHE A 323 -5.53 -10.50 5.81
CA PHE A 323 -6.91 -10.31 5.39
C PHE A 323 -7.79 -9.76 6.53
N GLY A 324 -7.66 -10.33 7.73
CA GLY A 324 -8.46 -9.92 8.88
C GLY A 324 -8.08 -8.57 9.48
N THR A 325 -6.82 -8.16 9.35
CA THR A 325 -6.32 -6.90 9.91
C THR A 325 -6.29 -5.74 8.92
N SER A 326 -6.26 -6.02 7.61
CA SER A 326 -6.02 -5.05 6.53
C SER A 326 -4.82 -4.12 6.85
N SER A 327 -3.79 -4.67 7.51
CA SER A 327 -2.63 -3.90 7.99
C SER A 327 -1.36 -4.73 7.95
N SER A 328 -0.41 -4.35 7.10
CA SER A 328 0.92 -4.99 7.05
C SER A 328 1.65 -4.86 8.40
N ALA A 329 1.51 -3.71 9.08
CA ALA A 329 2.11 -3.49 10.40
C ALA A 329 1.53 -4.43 11.48
N ALA A 330 0.22 -4.63 11.49
CA ALA A 330 -0.42 -5.57 12.43
C ALA A 330 -0.07 -7.03 12.12
N THR A 331 0.27 -7.33 10.87
CA THR A 331 0.65 -8.67 10.41
C THR A 331 2.13 -8.96 10.59
N LEU A 332 2.97 -7.95 10.85
CA LEU A 332 4.43 -8.06 10.85
C LEU A 332 4.98 -9.22 11.70
N SER A 333 4.46 -9.41 12.91
CA SER A 333 4.90 -10.52 13.77
C SER A 333 4.60 -11.90 13.16
N THR A 334 3.48 -12.04 12.48
CA THR A 334 3.10 -13.26 11.77
C THR A 334 3.95 -13.44 10.49
N THR A 335 4.27 -12.34 9.80
CA THR A 335 5.16 -12.34 8.62
C THR A 335 6.57 -12.81 9.01
N ILE A 336 7.14 -12.25 10.08
CA ILE A 336 8.44 -12.67 10.63
C ILE A 336 8.43 -14.17 10.96
N LYS A 337 7.39 -14.61 11.70
CA LYS A 337 7.27 -16.04 12.04
C LYS A 337 7.17 -16.93 10.81
N THR A 338 6.41 -16.53 9.80
CA THR A 338 6.27 -17.27 8.53
C THR A 338 7.62 -17.42 7.82
N CYS A 339 8.44 -16.36 7.78
CA CYS A 339 9.77 -16.40 7.21
C CYS A 339 10.71 -17.34 7.98
N LEU A 340 10.67 -17.32 9.32
CA LEU A 340 11.45 -18.23 10.17
C LEU A 340 11.00 -19.69 10.01
N ASP A 341 9.70 -19.96 9.97
CA ASP A 341 9.13 -21.30 9.73
C ASP A 341 9.49 -21.82 8.32
N ALA A 342 9.77 -20.93 7.37
CA ALA A 342 10.28 -21.27 6.04
C ALA A 342 11.81 -21.55 6.01
N GLY A 343 12.50 -21.41 7.15
CA GLY A 343 13.94 -21.68 7.27
C GLY A 343 14.85 -20.54 6.78
N LEU A 344 14.34 -19.29 6.71
CA LEU A 344 15.13 -18.12 6.37
C LEU A 344 15.93 -17.61 7.58
N SER A 345 17.08 -16.98 7.34
CA SER A 345 17.99 -16.48 8.37
C SER A 345 17.33 -15.45 9.27
N GLU A 346 17.36 -15.67 10.59
CA GLU A 346 16.78 -14.77 11.58
C GLU A 346 17.31 -13.33 11.47
N ARG A 347 18.60 -13.17 11.17
CA ARG A 347 19.24 -11.87 10.96
C ARG A 347 18.59 -11.11 9.81
N VAL A 348 18.37 -11.75 8.66
CA VAL A 348 17.78 -11.13 7.47
C VAL A 348 16.29 -10.87 7.70
N VAL A 349 15.58 -11.86 8.26
CA VAL A 349 14.14 -11.75 8.56
C VAL A 349 13.85 -10.54 9.46
N ASN A 350 14.54 -10.42 10.60
CA ASN A 350 14.32 -9.35 11.57
C ASN A 350 14.72 -7.96 11.03
N PHE A 351 15.55 -7.89 9.99
CA PHE A 351 15.96 -6.64 9.38
C PHE A 351 15.09 -6.27 8.17
N VAL A 352 14.80 -7.20 7.28
CA VAL A 352 14.14 -6.92 5.99
C VAL A 352 12.62 -6.85 6.12
N CYS A 353 11.97 -7.70 6.95
CA CYS A 353 10.52 -7.67 7.14
C CYS A 353 9.98 -6.31 7.61
N PRO A 354 10.57 -5.62 8.62
CA PRO A 354 10.10 -4.29 9.03
C PRO A 354 10.23 -3.24 7.92
N ILE A 355 11.27 -3.33 7.07
CA ILE A 355 11.42 -2.43 5.92
C ILE A 355 10.33 -2.72 4.89
N GLY A 356 10.11 -3.99 4.55
CA GLY A 356 9.07 -4.41 3.60
C GLY A 356 7.69 -3.93 4.03
N CYS A 357 7.34 -4.16 5.29
CA CYS A 357 6.07 -3.74 5.88
C CYS A 357 5.69 -2.26 5.61
N THR A 358 6.68 -1.38 5.43
CA THR A 358 6.46 0.05 5.20
C THR A 358 6.70 0.49 3.75
N VAL A 359 7.60 -0.16 3.03
CA VAL A 359 8.04 0.23 1.67
C VAL A 359 7.37 -0.60 0.59
N ASN A 360 7.15 -1.89 0.85
CA ASN A 360 6.61 -2.83 -0.13
C ASN A 360 5.08 -2.81 -0.13
N MET A 361 4.49 -2.04 -1.03
CA MET A 361 3.03 -1.87 -1.17
C MET A 361 2.55 -2.29 -2.57
N ASP A 362 3.04 -3.42 -3.07
CA ASP A 362 2.80 -3.90 -4.44
C ASP A 362 1.33 -4.13 -4.72
N GLY A 363 0.57 -4.66 -3.74
CA GLY A 363 -0.87 -4.81 -3.88
C GLY A 363 -1.59 -3.49 -4.11
N SER A 364 -1.16 -2.42 -3.43
CA SER A 364 -1.68 -1.06 -3.65
C SER A 364 -1.24 -0.51 -5.00
N ALA A 365 0.03 -0.69 -5.36
CA ALA A 365 0.60 -0.20 -6.60
C ALA A 365 -0.06 -0.81 -7.84
N LEU A 366 -0.48 -2.08 -7.76
CA LEU A 366 -1.20 -2.78 -8.84
C LEU A 366 -2.66 -2.34 -8.94
N GLU A 367 -3.35 -2.27 -7.81
CA GLU A 367 -4.80 -2.02 -7.79
C GLU A 367 -5.15 -0.57 -8.17
N ARG A 368 -4.37 0.41 -7.67
CA ARG A 368 -4.68 1.84 -7.88
C ARG A 368 -4.77 2.26 -9.34
N PRO A 369 -3.85 1.90 -10.24
CA PRO A 369 -4.00 2.18 -11.66
C PRO A 369 -5.27 1.58 -12.24
N ILE A 370 -5.65 0.34 -11.88
CA ILE A 370 -6.88 -0.31 -12.35
C ILE A 370 -8.10 0.53 -11.97
N VAL A 371 -8.19 0.93 -10.69
CA VAL A 371 -9.32 1.70 -10.15
C VAL A 371 -9.40 3.08 -10.79
N ILE A 372 -8.28 3.79 -10.91
CA ILE A 372 -8.25 5.15 -11.48
C ILE A 372 -8.63 5.14 -12.95
N LEU A 373 -8.05 4.21 -13.72
CA LEU A 373 -8.34 4.08 -15.15
C LEU A 373 -9.80 3.64 -15.38
N TRP A 374 -10.33 2.77 -14.50
CA TRP A 374 -11.73 2.40 -14.54
C TRP A 374 -12.66 3.59 -14.24
N ILE A 375 -12.38 4.39 -13.19
CA ILE A 375 -13.15 5.59 -12.87
C ILE A 375 -13.17 6.53 -14.07
N ALA A 376 -12.00 6.82 -14.63
CA ALA A 376 -11.85 7.70 -15.77
C ALA A 376 -12.62 7.19 -17.00
N TYR A 377 -12.49 5.90 -17.32
CA TYR A 377 -13.13 5.29 -18.48
C TYR A 377 -14.65 5.28 -18.36
N VAL A 378 -15.18 4.85 -17.22
CA VAL A 378 -16.62 4.77 -16.94
C VAL A 378 -17.24 6.17 -16.90
N ALA A 379 -16.51 7.17 -16.41
CA ALA A 379 -16.91 8.58 -16.42
C ALA A 379 -16.72 9.28 -17.78
N SER A 380 -16.46 8.54 -18.85
CA SER A 380 -16.23 9.10 -20.21
C SER A 380 -15.04 10.07 -20.31
N GLN A 381 -14.03 9.88 -19.47
CA GLN A 381 -12.76 10.63 -19.45
C GLN A 381 -11.55 9.70 -19.67
N PRO A 382 -11.45 8.94 -20.78
CA PRO A 382 -10.42 7.94 -20.96
C PRO A 382 -9.02 8.57 -20.95
N ILE A 383 -8.11 7.98 -20.19
CA ILE A 383 -6.71 8.44 -20.05
C ILE A 383 -5.88 7.83 -21.19
N PRO A 384 -5.18 8.63 -22.02
CA PRO A 384 -4.35 8.11 -23.10
C PRO A 384 -3.14 7.33 -22.56
N LEU A 385 -2.65 6.32 -23.31
CA LEU A 385 -1.62 5.38 -22.88
C LEU A 385 -0.35 6.06 -22.34
N GLY A 386 0.12 7.13 -22.98
CA GLY A 386 1.28 7.89 -22.50
C GLY A 386 1.07 8.44 -21.08
N ARG A 387 -0.14 8.91 -20.76
CA ARG A 387 -0.46 9.42 -19.44
C ARG A 387 -0.75 8.29 -18.43
N GLN A 388 -1.21 7.12 -18.89
CA GLN A 388 -1.33 5.95 -18.00
C GLN A 388 0.03 5.57 -17.39
N LEU A 389 1.15 5.74 -18.12
CA LEU A 389 2.49 5.52 -17.59
C LEU A 389 2.83 6.52 -16.47
N VAL A 390 2.41 7.78 -16.59
CA VAL A 390 2.56 8.77 -15.51
C VAL A 390 1.74 8.36 -14.29
N VAL A 391 0.50 7.90 -14.51
CA VAL A 391 -0.37 7.35 -13.46
C VAL A 391 0.30 6.17 -12.74
N ALA A 392 0.97 5.25 -13.49
CA ALA A 392 1.70 4.15 -12.87
C ALA A 392 2.80 4.64 -11.93
N VAL A 393 3.60 5.62 -12.36
CA VAL A 393 4.67 6.18 -11.51
C VAL A 393 4.08 6.86 -10.27
N ILE A 394 3.02 7.65 -10.43
CA ILE A 394 2.34 8.28 -9.30
C ILE A 394 1.83 7.21 -8.33
N CYS A 395 1.15 6.17 -8.83
CA CYS A 395 0.62 5.10 -7.99
C CYS A 395 1.72 4.32 -7.27
N ALA A 396 2.84 4.00 -7.95
CA ALA A 396 3.97 3.33 -7.33
C ALA A 396 4.58 4.18 -6.20
N LEU A 397 4.88 5.46 -6.46
CA LEU A 397 5.47 6.35 -5.47
C LEU A 397 4.53 6.62 -4.28
N MET A 398 3.23 6.81 -4.55
CA MET A 398 2.24 7.00 -3.50
C MET A 398 1.99 5.73 -2.68
N SER A 399 2.11 4.56 -3.28
CA SER A 399 2.02 3.29 -2.56
C SER A 399 3.19 3.11 -1.58
N ILE A 400 4.42 3.44 -2.00
CA ILE A 400 5.60 3.44 -1.12
C ILE A 400 5.42 4.40 0.08
N GLY A 401 4.73 5.54 -0.13
CA GLY A 401 4.44 6.52 0.92
C GLY A 401 3.20 6.23 1.75
N ALA A 402 2.46 5.19 1.40
CA ALA A 402 1.25 4.85 2.13
C ALA A 402 1.59 4.31 3.53
N SER A 403 0.77 4.68 4.50
CA SER A 403 0.90 4.15 5.86
C SER A 403 0.42 2.69 5.91
N PRO A 404 1.13 1.76 6.58
CA PRO A 404 0.75 0.35 6.67
C PRO A 404 -0.41 0.08 7.65
N ILE A 405 -1.42 0.96 7.66
CA ILE A 405 -2.60 0.94 8.54
C ILE A 405 -3.88 0.69 7.75
N PRO A 406 -4.93 0.12 8.37
CA PRO A 406 -6.21 -0.10 7.71
C PRO A 406 -6.80 1.18 7.12
N SER A 407 -7.43 1.06 5.95
CA SER A 407 -8.12 2.15 5.24
C SER A 407 -7.24 3.34 4.80
N ALA A 408 -5.91 3.20 4.82
CA ALA A 408 -5.00 4.22 4.27
C ALA A 408 -5.30 4.52 2.79
N GLY A 409 -5.83 3.55 2.07
CA GLY A 409 -6.21 3.66 0.67
C GLY A 409 -7.34 4.62 0.37
N ILE A 410 -8.24 4.86 1.32
CA ILE A 410 -9.38 5.79 1.14
C ILE A 410 -8.89 7.21 0.83
N SER A 411 -7.93 7.68 1.60
CA SER A 411 -7.40 9.03 1.45
C SER A 411 -6.54 9.21 0.20
N THR A 412 -5.78 8.18 -0.17
CA THR A 412 -4.87 8.23 -1.32
C THR A 412 -5.61 8.14 -2.66
N LEU A 413 -6.73 7.41 -2.74
CA LEU A 413 -7.50 7.25 -3.98
C LEU A 413 -7.96 8.59 -4.55
N LEU A 414 -8.52 9.47 -3.71
CA LEU A 414 -9.03 10.77 -4.14
C LEU A 414 -7.95 11.64 -4.79
N ILE A 415 -6.78 11.66 -4.16
CA ILE A 415 -5.65 12.45 -4.63
C ILE A 415 -5.04 11.85 -5.89
N MET A 416 -4.96 10.52 -5.97
CA MET A 416 -4.48 9.84 -7.17
C MET A 416 -5.40 10.11 -8.38
N VAL A 417 -6.71 10.12 -8.19
CA VAL A 417 -7.69 10.47 -9.24
C VAL A 417 -7.48 11.92 -9.72
N GLU A 418 -7.23 12.84 -8.79
CA GLU A 418 -6.97 14.25 -9.11
C GLU A 418 -5.59 14.41 -9.79
N ALA A 419 -4.55 13.71 -9.32
CA ALA A 419 -3.22 13.70 -9.94
C ALA A 419 -3.22 13.06 -11.35
N ALA A 420 -4.15 12.16 -11.61
CA ALA A 420 -4.40 11.62 -12.95
C ALA A 420 -5.12 12.62 -13.87
N GLU A 421 -5.42 13.83 -13.38
CA GLU A 421 -6.19 14.89 -14.07
C GLU A 421 -7.61 14.48 -14.46
N VAL A 422 -8.21 13.54 -13.72
CA VAL A 422 -9.61 13.19 -13.89
C VAL A 422 -10.48 14.27 -13.24
N GLN A 423 -11.31 14.91 -14.04
CA GLN A 423 -12.19 15.96 -13.56
C GLN A 423 -13.24 15.39 -12.60
N LEU A 424 -13.37 15.99 -11.41
CA LEU A 424 -14.32 15.57 -10.37
C LEU A 424 -15.76 15.95 -10.72
N THR A 425 -16.34 15.25 -11.68
CA THR A 425 -17.75 15.34 -12.04
C THR A 425 -18.62 14.62 -11.01
N PRO A 426 -19.95 14.85 -10.98
CA PRO A 426 -20.87 14.08 -10.14
C PRO A 426 -20.74 12.56 -10.36
N THR A 427 -20.54 12.11 -11.61
CA THR A 427 -20.29 10.70 -11.95
C THR A 427 -19.00 10.17 -11.34
N VAL A 428 -17.90 10.92 -11.42
CA VAL A 428 -16.61 10.53 -10.80
C VAL A 428 -16.77 10.41 -9.29
N ASN A 429 -17.42 11.37 -8.64
CA ASN A 429 -17.68 11.35 -7.20
C ASN A 429 -18.54 10.14 -6.78
N MET A 430 -19.52 9.76 -7.60
CA MET A 430 -20.33 8.56 -7.43
C MET A 430 -19.45 7.29 -7.48
N LEU A 431 -18.64 7.14 -8.52
CA LEU A 431 -17.76 5.98 -8.71
C LEU A 431 -16.75 5.88 -7.56
N ILE A 432 -16.18 7.01 -7.13
CA ILE A 432 -15.33 7.07 -5.93
C ILE A 432 -16.09 6.58 -4.69
N GLY A 433 -17.33 7.06 -4.47
CA GLY A 433 -18.16 6.63 -3.36
C GLY A 433 -18.38 5.12 -3.32
N PHE A 434 -18.64 4.51 -4.46
CA PHE A 434 -18.76 3.05 -4.58
C PHE A 434 -17.43 2.32 -4.36
N CYS A 435 -16.31 2.84 -4.86
CA CYS A 435 -14.99 2.27 -4.58
C CYS A 435 -14.71 2.30 -3.06
N LEU A 436 -15.06 3.40 -2.38
CA LEU A 436 -14.90 3.51 -0.94
C LEU A 436 -15.78 2.53 -0.16
N ALA A 437 -16.96 2.15 -0.70
CA ALA A 437 -17.84 1.16 -0.08
C ALA A 437 -17.23 -0.25 -0.09
N ILE A 438 -16.51 -0.62 -1.15
CA ILE A 438 -15.83 -1.93 -1.26
C ILE A 438 -14.35 -1.88 -0.83
N GLU A 439 -13.84 -0.72 -0.44
CA GLU A 439 -12.42 -0.49 -0.11
C GLU A 439 -11.91 -1.46 0.96
N TRP A 440 -12.73 -1.79 1.96
CA TRP A 440 -12.32 -2.73 3.02
C TRP A 440 -11.93 -4.10 2.47
N LEU A 441 -12.65 -4.61 1.47
CA LEU A 441 -12.38 -5.91 0.86
C LEU A 441 -11.14 -5.84 -0.04
N LEU A 442 -11.03 -4.76 -0.83
CA LEU A 442 -9.85 -4.50 -1.64
C LEU A 442 -8.60 -4.33 -0.76
N ASP A 443 -8.71 -3.60 0.35
CA ASP A 443 -7.62 -3.37 1.31
C ASP A 443 -7.14 -4.67 1.98
N SER A 444 -8.07 -5.57 2.31
CA SER A 444 -7.74 -6.87 2.87
C SER A 444 -6.91 -7.73 1.91
N VAL A 445 -7.31 -7.81 0.63
CA VAL A 445 -6.57 -8.58 -0.37
C VAL A 445 -5.24 -7.91 -0.73
N ARG A 446 -5.23 -6.59 -0.90
CA ARG A 446 -4.03 -5.77 -1.10
C ARG A 446 -2.97 -6.03 -0.03
N THR A 447 -3.41 -6.10 1.24
CA THR A 447 -2.52 -6.39 2.38
C THR A 447 -1.94 -7.80 2.29
N MET A 448 -2.71 -8.79 1.84
CA MET A 448 -2.18 -10.15 1.61
C MET A 448 -1.05 -10.13 0.57
N VAL A 449 -1.21 -9.38 -0.52
CA VAL A 449 -0.18 -9.25 -1.57
C VAL A 449 1.07 -8.55 -1.02
N ASN A 450 0.89 -7.45 -0.28
CA ASN A 450 2.01 -6.71 0.33
C ASN A 450 2.85 -7.62 1.22
N VAL A 451 2.24 -8.32 2.19
CA VAL A 451 3.01 -9.20 3.09
C VAL A 451 3.61 -10.41 2.36
N THR A 452 3.02 -10.86 1.24
CA THR A 452 3.62 -11.87 0.37
C THR A 452 4.91 -11.35 -0.25
N GLY A 453 4.89 -10.13 -0.79
CA GLY A 453 6.06 -9.45 -1.31
C GLY A 453 7.15 -9.26 -0.27
N ASP A 454 6.77 -8.94 0.99
CA ASP A 454 7.72 -8.86 2.10
C ASP A 454 8.47 -10.19 2.28
N THR A 455 7.76 -11.33 2.28
CA THR A 455 8.38 -12.65 2.45
C THR A 455 9.26 -13.06 1.28
N ILE A 456 8.84 -12.74 0.04
CA ILE A 456 9.64 -12.97 -1.18
C ILE A 456 10.90 -12.11 -1.15
N GLY A 457 10.80 -10.84 -0.76
CA GLY A 457 11.94 -9.93 -0.60
C GLY A 457 12.95 -10.44 0.41
N VAL A 458 12.48 -10.92 1.57
CA VAL A 458 13.35 -11.59 2.58
C VAL A 458 14.08 -12.79 1.98
N ALA A 459 13.35 -13.66 1.28
CA ALA A 459 13.94 -14.87 0.70
C ALA A 459 15.00 -14.56 -0.37
N VAL A 460 14.78 -13.52 -1.19
CA VAL A 460 15.74 -13.05 -2.20
C VAL A 460 16.99 -12.46 -1.55
N VAL A 461 16.82 -11.63 -0.51
CA VAL A 461 17.95 -11.01 0.20
C VAL A 461 18.75 -12.08 0.95
N ASP A 462 18.08 -13.02 1.63
CA ASP A 462 18.72 -14.11 2.37
C ASP A 462 19.58 -14.98 1.45
N HIS A 463 19.04 -15.36 0.30
CA HIS A 463 19.79 -16.16 -0.69
C HIS A 463 21.03 -15.41 -1.20
N ARG A 464 20.90 -14.12 -1.54
CA ARG A 464 22.03 -13.30 -2.02
C ARG A 464 23.11 -13.10 -0.96
N MET A 465 22.72 -12.90 0.29
CA MET A 465 23.65 -12.77 1.41
C MET A 465 24.42 -14.08 1.67
N GLY A 466 23.76 -15.23 1.53
CA GLY A 466 24.38 -16.55 1.63
C GLY A 466 25.44 -16.79 0.54
N ASP A 467 25.17 -16.37 -0.69
CA ASP A 467 26.12 -16.50 -1.81
C ASP A 467 27.36 -15.60 -1.62
N GLU A 468 27.19 -14.35 -1.18
CA GLU A 468 28.32 -13.45 -0.92
C GLU A 468 29.21 -13.92 0.24
N THR A 469 28.63 -14.56 1.24
CA THR A 469 29.41 -15.14 2.35
C THR A 469 30.26 -16.28 1.87
N LYS A 470 29.75 -17.12 0.97
CA LYS A 470 30.50 -18.22 0.33
C LYS A 470 31.63 -17.69 -0.57
N GLU A 471 31.34 -16.66 -1.38
CA GLU A 471 32.32 -16.06 -2.28
C GLU A 471 33.48 -15.39 -1.52
N LYS A 472 33.17 -14.71 -0.40
CA LYS A 472 34.21 -14.14 0.49
C LYS A 472 35.02 -15.22 1.18
N ALA A 473 34.40 -16.30 1.64
CA ALA A 473 35.12 -17.44 2.22
C ALA A 473 36.08 -18.06 1.20
N CYS A 474 35.64 -18.31 -0.03
CA CYS A 474 36.44 -18.85 -1.11
C CYS A 474 37.59 -17.90 -1.53
N SER A 475 37.39 -16.59 -1.48
CA SER A 475 38.44 -15.59 -1.80
C SER A 475 39.49 -15.46 -0.69
N ILE A 476 39.15 -15.76 0.57
CA ILE A 476 40.08 -15.76 1.70
C ILE A 476 40.92 -17.05 1.67
N GLU A 477 40.33 -18.18 1.29
CA GLU A 477 41.03 -19.45 1.13
C GLU A 477 41.95 -19.49 -0.09
N GLY A 478 41.67 -18.71 -1.14
CA GLY A 478 42.46 -18.58 -2.35
C GLY A 478 43.64 -17.59 -2.26
N SER A 479 43.94 -17.03 -1.07
CA SER A 479 45.13 -16.18 -0.89
C SER A 479 46.41 -17.01 -0.90
N PRO A 480 47.42 -16.68 -1.75
CA PRO A 480 48.62 -17.46 -1.88
C PRO A 480 49.52 -17.37 -0.64
N GLY A 481 49.27 -18.21 0.35
CA GLY A 481 50.01 -18.21 1.62
C GLY A 481 49.88 -19.49 2.48
N ASN A 482 49.03 -20.43 2.09
CA ASN A 482 48.89 -21.67 2.87
C ASN A 482 48.89 -22.91 1.96
N PRO A 483 50.04 -23.62 1.81
CA PRO A 483 50.15 -24.73 0.87
C PRO A 483 49.46 -26.03 1.32
N ASP A 484 48.81 -26.08 2.48
CA ASP A 484 48.23 -27.30 3.05
C ASP A 484 46.73 -27.54 2.77
N LEU A 485 46.09 -26.71 1.91
CA LEU A 485 44.65 -26.81 1.62
C LEU A 485 44.29 -26.88 0.12
N GLU A 486 45.16 -27.44 -0.70
CA GLU A 486 44.80 -27.84 -2.08
C GLU A 486 43.97 -29.15 -2.03
N GLY A 487 42.64 -29.04 -1.96
CA GLY A 487 41.84 -30.23 -2.11
C GLY A 487 40.35 -30.18 -1.86
N SER A 488 39.67 -29.02 -1.84
CA SER A 488 38.23 -29.03 -1.49
C SER A 488 37.34 -28.01 -2.23
N CYS A 489 37.70 -27.58 -3.42
CA CYS A 489 36.77 -26.82 -4.27
C CYS A 489 36.33 -27.62 -5.49
N THR A 490 35.56 -28.69 -5.27
CA THR A 490 34.76 -29.30 -6.34
C THR A 490 33.34 -28.73 -6.25
N PRO A 491 32.72 -28.27 -7.36
CA PRO A 491 31.31 -27.89 -7.34
C PRO A 491 30.49 -29.14 -7.00
N ALA A 492 29.69 -29.07 -5.94
CA ALA A 492 28.80 -30.13 -5.53
C ALA A 492 27.86 -30.46 -6.68
N SER A 493 28.13 -31.63 -7.32
CA SER A 493 27.21 -32.25 -8.26
C SER A 493 25.89 -32.54 -7.56
N GLU A 494 24.81 -32.22 -8.27
CA GLU A 494 23.46 -32.66 -7.99
C GLU A 494 23.43 -34.17 -7.74
N ASN A 495 23.36 -34.59 -6.50
CA ASN A 495 22.92 -35.93 -6.18
C ASN A 495 22.25 -35.98 -4.81
N GLY A 496 20.95 -36.12 -4.85
CA GLY A 496 20.07 -36.96 -4.07
C GLY A 496 20.40 -37.20 -2.59
N LEU A 497 19.85 -36.38 -1.70
CA LEU A 497 19.51 -36.85 -0.36
C LEU A 497 18.07 -37.40 -0.41
N ALA A 498 17.99 -38.70 -0.50
CA ALA A 498 16.79 -39.48 -0.22
C ALA A 498 16.46 -39.29 1.26
N ILE A 499 15.46 -38.51 1.56
CA ILE A 499 14.85 -38.45 2.88
C ILE A 499 13.86 -39.60 2.96
N GLY A 500 14.19 -40.60 3.80
CA GLY A 500 13.27 -41.67 4.16
C GLY A 500 12.00 -41.15 4.81
N PRO A 501 10.89 -41.90 4.79
CA PRO A 501 9.62 -41.43 5.27
C PRO A 501 9.67 -41.18 6.78
N ALA A 502 9.46 -39.92 7.20
CA ALA A 502 9.23 -39.59 8.59
C ALA A 502 7.86 -40.14 9.01
N GLU A 503 7.87 -41.05 9.99
CA GLU A 503 6.69 -41.54 10.67
C GLU A 503 5.89 -40.36 11.25
N VAL A 504 4.67 -40.19 10.77
CA VAL A 504 3.68 -39.29 11.34
C VAL A 504 3.13 -39.92 12.61
N VAL A 505 3.63 -39.53 13.78
CA VAL A 505 3.02 -39.86 15.07
C VAL A 505 1.78 -38.98 15.22
N VAL A 506 0.63 -39.59 15.06
CA VAL A 506 -0.69 -38.98 15.37
C VAL A 506 -0.92 -39.14 16.87
N PRO A 507 -1.12 -38.08 17.67
CA PRO A 507 -1.54 -38.27 19.06
C PRO A 507 -3.03 -38.62 19.09
N ASN A 508 -3.33 -39.79 19.69
CA ASN A 508 -4.71 -40.16 20.04
C ASN A 508 -5.30 -39.13 21.01
N VAL A 509 -6.44 -38.55 20.63
CA VAL A 509 -7.34 -37.82 21.54
C VAL A 509 -8.40 -38.82 22.00
N VAL A 510 -8.40 -39.08 23.30
CA VAL A 510 -9.53 -39.58 24.05
C VAL A 510 -10.19 -38.39 24.73
#